data_869270860f985a82e94ed36542c01b5e
#
_entry.id   869270860f985a82e94ed36542c01b5e
#
_cell.length_a   1.000
_cell.length_b   1.000
_cell.length_c   1.000
_cell.angle_alpha   90.00
_cell.angle_beta   90.00
_cell.angle_gamma   90.00
#
_symmetry.space_group_name_H-M   'P 1'
#
loop_
_entity.id
_entity.type
_entity.pdbx_description
1 polymer ?
#
loop_
_entity_poly.entity_id
_entity_poly.type
_entity_poly.pdbx_seq_one_letter_code
_entity_poly.pdbx_strand_id
1 'polypeptide(L)'
;SEHSSNFTGNPNRISMGFRVLPRWYALVGAAPYSSVGYVIQTEEEIKGMPSNYTYSLFEGTGGLYRCYVTNAFALSRQLSVGINLGMIAGTVTQSETQESAVVKYESSKQAFYADFGIHYEWGATGQRKWAAGLVFAPSLPISHDNTLTYSNSSTSENLDKGYHSRTQYLP
;
A
#
# COMPACT_ATOMS: atom_id res chain seq x y z
N SER A 1 29.44 24.37 17.98
CA SER A 1 29.26 23.14 17.23
C SER A 1 27.92 22.50 17.63
N GLU A 2 26.91 22.75 16.82
CA GLU A 2 25.60 22.12 16.99
C GLU A 2 25.66 20.72 16.38
N HIS A 3 25.55 19.69 17.21
CA HIS A 3 25.29 18.35 16.78
C HIS A 3 23.79 18.19 16.55
N SER A 4 23.33 18.40 15.32
CA SER A 4 21.98 18.00 14.91
C SER A 4 22.01 16.51 14.53
N SER A 5 21.59 15.64 15.42
CA SER A 5 21.34 14.23 15.09
C SER A 5 19.95 14.10 14.47
N ASN A 6 19.88 14.02 13.15
CA ASN A 6 18.64 13.68 12.47
C ASN A 6 18.45 12.16 12.55
N PHE A 7 17.56 11.71 13.43
CA PHE A 7 17.09 10.34 13.45
C PHE A 7 15.92 10.21 12.48
N THR A 8 16.15 9.59 11.32
CA THR A 8 15.12 9.24 10.36
C THR A 8 14.86 7.75 10.43
N GLY A 9 13.90 7.36 11.27
CA GLY A 9 13.43 5.97 11.37
C GLY A 9 12.07 5.83 10.70
N ASN A 10 11.96 4.99 9.68
CA ASN A 10 10.67 4.61 9.09
C ASN A 10 10.39 3.15 9.48
N PRO A 11 9.43 2.86 10.37
CA PRO A 11 9.09 1.49 10.74
C PRO A 11 8.52 0.76 9.52
N ASN A 12 9.30 -0.13 8.95
CA ASN A 12 8.91 -0.87 7.74
C ASN A 12 7.93 -2.02 8.03
N ARG A 13 7.82 -2.46 9.27
CA ARG A 13 6.90 -3.53 9.70
C ARG A 13 6.77 -3.55 11.22
N ILE A 14 5.56 -3.74 11.69
CA ILE A 14 5.26 -4.08 13.09
C ILE A 14 4.51 -5.40 13.06
N SER A 15 5.00 -6.41 13.78
CA SER A 15 4.30 -7.69 13.88
C SER A 15 4.54 -8.34 15.23
N MET A 16 3.52 -9.05 15.72
CA MET A 16 3.58 -9.81 16.95
C MET A 16 3.08 -11.23 16.66
N GLY A 17 3.90 -12.22 17.02
CA GLY A 17 3.57 -13.64 16.91
C GLY A 17 3.44 -14.28 18.28
N PHE A 18 2.51 -15.19 18.42
CA PHE A 18 2.26 -15.93 19.63
C PHE A 18 1.82 -17.37 19.35
N ARG A 19 2.12 -18.24 20.29
CA ARG A 19 1.70 -19.63 20.23
C ARG A 19 0.34 -19.75 20.94
N VAL A 20 -0.70 -20.05 20.19
CA VAL A 20 -2.06 -20.21 20.72
C VAL A 20 -2.22 -21.59 21.39
N LEU A 21 -1.77 -22.65 20.70
CA LEU A 21 -1.79 -24.03 21.16
C LEU A 21 -0.47 -24.72 20.77
N PRO A 22 -0.16 -25.93 21.28
CA PRO A 22 1.10 -26.63 21.00
C PRO A 22 1.45 -26.79 19.51
N ARG A 23 0.45 -26.76 18.63
CA ARG A 23 0.61 -26.91 17.17
C ARG A 23 -0.02 -25.78 16.38
N TRP A 24 -0.45 -24.70 17.05
CA TRP A 24 -1.09 -23.54 16.43
C TRP A 24 -0.36 -22.25 16.80
N TYR A 25 0.08 -21.55 15.79
CA TYR A 25 0.76 -20.28 15.89
C TYR A 25 -0.05 -19.22 15.17
N ALA A 26 -0.17 -18.05 15.76
CA ALA A 26 -0.80 -16.90 15.16
C ALA A 26 0.18 -15.73 15.14
N LEU A 27 0.05 -14.89 14.11
CA LEU A 27 0.80 -13.66 13.97
C LEU A 27 -0.14 -12.57 13.47
N VAL A 28 -0.03 -11.40 14.04
CA VAL A 28 -0.73 -10.19 13.60
C VAL A 28 0.33 -9.14 13.26
N GLY A 29 0.09 -8.40 12.19
CA GLY A 29 1.05 -7.38 11.78
C GLY A 29 0.45 -6.30 10.89
N ALA A 30 1.21 -5.22 10.79
CA ALA A 30 0.97 -4.11 9.88
C ALA A 30 2.27 -3.68 9.22
N ALA A 31 2.18 -3.30 7.95
CA ALA A 31 3.33 -2.81 7.19
C ALA A 31 2.86 -1.83 6.11
N PRO A 32 3.69 -0.85 5.71
CA PRO A 32 3.45 -0.09 4.50
C PRO A 32 3.48 -1.04 3.29
N TYR A 33 2.55 -0.87 2.38
CA TYR A 33 2.46 -1.62 1.12
C TYR A 33 3.02 -0.81 -0.04
N SER A 34 2.67 0.47 -0.11
CA SER A 34 3.13 1.41 -1.13
C SER A 34 3.15 2.81 -0.56
N SER A 35 4.05 3.66 -1.01
CA SER A 35 4.08 5.08 -0.68
C SER A 35 4.27 5.91 -1.94
N VAL A 36 3.60 7.05 -1.98
CA VAL A 36 3.72 8.06 -3.04
C VAL A 36 4.11 9.36 -2.38
N GLY A 37 5.18 9.97 -2.88
CA GLY A 37 5.63 11.28 -2.44
C GLY A 37 6.47 11.91 -3.55
N TYR A 38 5.89 12.86 -4.30
CA TYR A 38 6.60 13.63 -5.30
C TYR A 38 6.06 15.05 -5.39
N VAL A 39 6.94 15.97 -5.77
CA VAL A 39 6.60 17.34 -6.12
C VAL A 39 7.33 17.66 -7.42
N ILE A 40 6.56 18.01 -8.44
CA ILE A 40 7.08 18.36 -9.76
C ILE A 40 6.60 19.76 -10.09
N GLN A 41 7.52 20.66 -10.37
CA GLN A 41 7.23 21.99 -10.85
C GLN A 41 7.57 22.06 -12.34
N THR A 42 6.62 22.49 -13.15
CA THR A 42 6.79 22.66 -14.59
C THR A 42 6.59 24.13 -14.92
N GLU A 43 7.43 24.65 -15.80
CA GLU A 43 7.39 26.00 -16.34
C GLU A 43 7.12 25.91 -17.83
N GLU A 44 6.03 26.50 -18.30
CA GLU A 44 5.70 26.54 -19.73
C GLU A 44 5.60 27.99 -20.22
N GLU A 45 6.25 28.25 -21.35
CA GLU A 45 6.15 29.54 -22.01
C GLU A 45 4.80 29.70 -22.70
N ILE A 46 4.14 30.85 -22.45
CA ILE A 46 2.83 31.12 -23.06
C ILE A 46 3.03 31.42 -24.54
N LYS A 47 2.45 30.61 -25.42
CA LYS A 47 2.53 30.81 -26.86
C LYS A 47 1.95 32.17 -27.25
N GLY A 48 2.79 33.06 -27.81
CA GLY A 48 2.41 34.36 -28.27
C GLY A 48 2.78 35.55 -27.37
N MET A 49 3.34 35.27 -26.18
CA MET A 49 3.88 36.29 -25.27
C MET A 49 5.25 35.88 -24.79
N PRO A 50 6.33 36.17 -25.54
CA PRO A 50 7.70 35.85 -25.11
C PRO A 50 8.01 36.58 -23.80
N SER A 51 8.51 35.85 -22.83
CA SER A 51 8.81 36.26 -21.44
C SER A 51 7.69 36.10 -20.43
N ASN A 52 6.51 35.55 -20.77
CA ASN A 52 5.50 35.15 -19.81
C ASN A 52 5.49 33.62 -19.65
N TYR A 53 5.69 33.17 -18.41
CA TYR A 53 5.71 31.76 -18.04
C TYR A 53 4.52 31.43 -17.14
N THR A 54 3.90 30.27 -17.37
CA THR A 54 2.92 29.68 -16.48
C THR A 54 3.58 28.60 -15.66
N TYR A 55 3.40 28.64 -14.37
CA TYR A 55 3.92 27.64 -13.43
C TYR A 55 2.82 26.67 -13.05
N SER A 56 3.10 25.40 -13.23
CA SER A 56 2.26 24.31 -12.78
C SER A 56 2.99 23.49 -11.74
N LEU A 57 2.34 23.29 -10.58
CA LEU A 57 2.87 22.48 -9.48
C LEU A 57 2.03 21.21 -9.38
N PHE A 58 2.69 20.07 -9.54
CA PHE A 58 2.12 18.74 -9.38
C PHE A 58 2.63 18.11 -8.10
N GLU A 59 1.75 17.78 -7.20
CA GLU A 59 2.08 17.12 -5.95
C GLU A 59 1.33 15.79 -5.85
N GLY A 60 2.06 14.74 -5.45
CA GLY A 60 1.47 13.45 -5.13
C GLY A 60 1.88 13.01 -3.76
N THR A 61 0.92 12.75 -2.90
CA THR A 61 1.16 12.28 -1.53
C THR A 61 0.22 11.14 -1.17
N GLY A 62 0.66 10.30 -0.23
CA GLY A 62 -0.17 9.24 0.30
C GLY A 62 0.52 7.88 0.31
N GLY A 63 -0.24 6.85 0.58
CA GLY A 63 0.27 5.49 0.62
C GLY A 63 -0.79 4.48 1.00
N LEU A 64 -0.45 3.24 0.78
CA LEU A 64 -1.25 2.10 1.15
C LEU A 64 -0.55 1.34 2.28
N TYR A 65 -1.32 0.91 3.23
CA TYR A 65 -0.88 0.08 4.34
C TYR A 65 -1.58 -1.27 4.28
N ARG A 66 -0.89 -2.31 4.70
CA ARG A 66 -1.48 -3.64 4.88
C ARG A 66 -1.53 -4.01 6.34
N CYS A 67 -2.67 -4.52 6.78
CA CYS A 67 -2.84 -5.21 8.04
C CYS A 67 -3.14 -6.67 7.77
N TYR A 68 -2.56 -7.60 8.53
CA TYR A 68 -2.71 -9.01 8.27
C TYR A 68 -2.70 -9.85 9.55
N VAL A 69 -3.38 -10.98 9.45
CA VAL A 69 -3.40 -12.04 10.46
C VAL A 69 -3.00 -13.34 9.79
N THR A 70 -1.95 -13.96 10.30
CA THR A 70 -1.46 -15.24 9.80
C THR A 70 -1.71 -16.31 10.85
N ASN A 71 -2.26 -17.44 10.44
CA ASN A 71 -2.39 -18.64 11.26
C ASN A 71 -1.61 -19.77 10.63
N ALA A 72 -0.84 -20.48 11.44
CA ALA A 72 -0.04 -21.62 11.02
C ALA A 72 -0.32 -22.83 11.93
N PHE A 73 -0.54 -23.97 11.31
CA PHE A 73 -0.85 -25.22 11.98
C PHE A 73 0.19 -26.29 11.62
N ALA A 74 0.85 -26.85 12.62
CA ALA A 74 1.72 -27.99 12.45
C ALA A 74 0.86 -29.28 12.47
N LEU A 75 0.54 -29.80 11.27
CA LEU A 75 -0.25 -31.02 11.12
C LEU A 75 0.52 -32.26 11.54
N SER A 76 1.83 -32.26 11.26
CA SER A 76 2.75 -33.30 11.71
C SER A 76 4.10 -32.69 12.09
N ARG A 77 5.11 -33.55 12.40
CA ARG A 77 6.50 -33.08 12.63
C ARG A 77 7.15 -32.55 11.36
N GLN A 78 6.63 -32.89 10.22
CA GLN A 78 7.20 -32.59 8.91
C GLN A 78 6.31 -31.65 8.07
N LEU A 79 5.02 -31.60 8.33
CA LEU A 79 4.04 -30.87 7.52
C LEU A 79 3.40 -29.74 8.33
N SER A 80 3.46 -28.56 7.80
CA SER A 80 2.77 -27.37 8.32
C SER A 80 1.94 -26.72 7.21
N VAL A 81 0.81 -26.17 7.58
CA VAL A 81 -0.06 -25.38 6.69
C VAL A 81 -0.29 -24.01 7.30
N GLY A 82 -0.49 -23.02 6.48
CA GLY A 82 -0.74 -21.66 6.93
C GLY A 82 -1.78 -20.97 6.07
N ILE A 83 -2.46 -20.03 6.70
CA ILE A 83 -3.35 -19.09 6.04
C ILE A 83 -2.99 -17.68 6.51
N ASN A 84 -2.85 -16.77 5.56
CA ASN A 84 -2.64 -15.35 5.81
C ASN A 84 -3.84 -14.59 5.24
N LEU A 85 -4.53 -13.87 6.09
CA LEU A 85 -5.66 -13.03 5.73
C LEU A 85 -5.27 -11.58 6.00
N GLY A 86 -5.53 -10.71 5.05
CA GLY A 86 -5.18 -9.32 5.23
C GLY A 86 -6.05 -8.36 4.44
N MET A 87 -5.85 -7.10 4.77
CA MET A 87 -6.48 -5.96 4.14
C MET A 87 -5.40 -4.94 3.77
N ILE A 88 -5.49 -4.42 2.56
CA ILE A 88 -4.72 -3.28 2.10
C ILE A 88 -5.68 -2.10 2.03
N ALA A 89 -5.33 -0.99 2.65
CA ALA A 89 -6.14 0.23 2.61
C ALA A 89 -5.23 1.47 2.62
N GLY A 90 -5.72 2.54 2.01
CA GLY A 90 -5.06 3.84 2.04
C GLY A 90 -5.58 4.79 0.98
N THR A 91 -5.06 6.00 1.01
CA THR A 91 -5.46 7.09 0.12
C THR A 91 -4.23 7.66 -0.56
N VAL A 92 -4.35 7.91 -1.85
CA VAL A 92 -3.38 8.63 -2.66
C VAL A 92 -4.05 9.91 -3.15
N THR A 93 -3.43 11.03 -2.84
CA THR A 93 -3.88 12.36 -3.27
C THR A 93 -2.90 12.89 -4.30
N GLN A 94 -3.45 13.38 -5.41
CA GLN A 94 -2.71 14.12 -6.42
C GLN A 94 -3.33 15.50 -6.52
N SER A 95 -2.52 16.55 -6.48
CA SER A 95 -2.97 17.92 -6.68
C SER A 95 -2.17 18.57 -7.79
N GLU A 96 -2.87 19.30 -8.63
CA GLU A 96 -2.32 20.16 -9.64
C GLU A 96 -2.73 21.60 -9.32
N THR A 97 -1.74 22.45 -9.13
CA THR A 97 -1.94 23.88 -8.88
C THR A 97 -1.40 24.66 -10.06
N GLN A 98 -2.28 25.42 -10.70
CA GLN A 98 -1.93 26.30 -11.80
C GLN A 98 -2.50 27.69 -11.52
N GLU A 99 -1.62 28.67 -11.30
CA GLU A 99 -1.97 30.06 -10.96
C GLU A 99 -3.01 30.20 -9.83
N SER A 100 -4.31 30.31 -10.20
CA SER A 100 -5.42 30.51 -9.26
C SER A 100 -6.35 29.30 -9.18
N ALA A 101 -6.06 28.22 -9.89
CA ALA A 101 -6.87 27.02 -9.94
C ALA A 101 -6.12 25.83 -9.30
N VAL A 102 -6.83 25.11 -8.46
CA VAL A 102 -6.34 23.88 -7.84
C VAL A 102 -7.27 22.73 -8.19
N VAL A 103 -6.72 21.69 -8.80
CA VAL A 103 -7.43 20.44 -9.07
C VAL A 103 -6.84 19.38 -8.14
N LYS A 104 -7.68 18.83 -7.27
CA LYS A 104 -7.31 17.76 -6.34
C LYS A 104 -8.02 16.47 -6.74
N TYR A 105 -7.24 15.43 -6.98
CA TYR A 105 -7.71 14.07 -7.21
C TYR A 105 -7.33 13.21 -6.03
N GLU A 106 -8.32 12.64 -5.37
CA GLU A 106 -8.16 11.75 -4.23
C GLU A 106 -8.69 10.37 -4.58
N SER A 107 -7.85 9.35 -4.45
CA SER A 107 -8.17 7.96 -4.71
C SER A 107 -7.97 7.13 -3.45
N SER A 108 -9.07 6.70 -2.85
CA SER A 108 -9.07 5.75 -1.74
C SER A 108 -9.16 4.33 -2.28
N LYS A 109 -8.26 3.46 -1.83
CA LYS A 109 -8.18 2.06 -2.26
C LYS A 109 -8.32 1.14 -1.07
N GLN A 110 -9.11 0.08 -1.27
CA GLN A 110 -9.29 -0.97 -0.28
C GLN A 110 -9.34 -2.33 -0.97
N ALA A 111 -8.57 -3.29 -0.48
CA ALA A 111 -8.55 -4.65 -0.98
C ALA A 111 -8.37 -5.64 0.17
N PHE A 112 -9.05 -6.77 0.08
CA PHE A 112 -8.79 -7.92 0.94
C PHE A 112 -7.96 -8.93 0.17
N TYR A 113 -7.10 -9.66 0.87
CA TYR A 113 -6.31 -10.74 0.28
C TYR A 113 -6.24 -11.94 1.22
N ALA A 114 -6.01 -13.10 0.63
CA ALA A 114 -5.83 -14.35 1.35
C ALA A 114 -4.74 -15.18 0.66
N ASP A 115 -3.77 -15.64 1.44
CA ASP A 115 -2.70 -16.51 0.96
C ASP A 115 -2.74 -17.82 1.72
N PHE A 116 -2.52 -18.92 1.01
CA PHE A 116 -2.48 -20.26 1.57
C PHE A 116 -1.09 -20.83 1.37
N GLY A 117 -0.51 -21.37 2.43
CA GLY A 117 0.84 -21.91 2.43
C GLY A 117 0.89 -23.36 2.92
N ILE A 118 1.75 -24.14 2.29
CA ILE A 118 2.09 -25.49 2.73
C ILE A 118 3.63 -25.54 2.85
N HIS A 119 4.12 -26.07 3.95
CA HIS A 119 5.53 -26.25 4.20
C HIS A 119 5.78 -27.70 4.62
N TYR A 120 6.72 -28.34 3.94
CA TYR A 120 7.09 -29.72 4.20
C TYR A 120 8.60 -29.87 4.41
N GLU A 121 8.98 -30.52 5.51
CA GLU A 121 10.37 -30.80 5.86
C GLU A 121 10.63 -32.30 5.79
N TRP A 122 11.77 -32.69 5.20
CA TRP A 122 12.22 -34.09 5.20
C TRP A 122 13.71 -34.18 5.41
N GLY A 123 14.14 -35.34 5.91
CA GLY A 123 15.53 -35.66 6.21
C GLY A 123 15.66 -36.45 7.50
N ALA A 124 16.78 -37.16 7.64
CA ALA A 124 17.09 -37.94 8.83
C ALA A 124 17.64 -37.03 9.94
N THR A 125 17.34 -37.37 11.19
CA THR A 125 17.89 -36.69 12.36
C THR A 125 19.42 -36.82 12.37
N GLY A 126 20.13 -35.69 12.37
CA GLY A 126 21.60 -35.65 12.37
C GLY A 126 22.25 -35.53 10.98
N GLN A 127 21.47 -35.58 9.89
CA GLN A 127 21.94 -35.37 8.52
C GLN A 127 21.30 -34.12 7.88
N ARG A 128 21.51 -33.95 6.56
CA ARG A 128 20.95 -32.83 5.81
C ARG A 128 19.43 -32.83 5.87
N LYS A 129 18.86 -31.72 6.31
CA LYS A 129 17.43 -31.47 6.28
C LYS A 129 17.09 -30.68 5.01
N TRP A 130 16.03 -31.06 4.37
CA TRP A 130 15.46 -30.38 3.21
C TRP A 130 14.10 -29.83 3.58
N ALA A 131 13.77 -28.68 3.04
CA ALA A 131 12.46 -28.07 3.21
C ALA A 131 11.95 -27.58 1.86
N ALA A 132 10.65 -27.73 1.61
CA ALA A 132 9.96 -27.16 0.48
C ALA A 132 8.69 -26.44 0.95
N GLY A 133 8.40 -25.31 0.34
CA GLY A 133 7.20 -24.53 0.59
C GLY A 133 6.49 -24.19 -0.70
N LEU A 134 5.16 -24.19 -0.65
CA LEU A 134 4.29 -23.73 -1.72
C LEU A 134 3.33 -22.69 -1.13
N VAL A 135 3.18 -21.59 -1.85
CA VAL A 135 2.21 -20.54 -1.51
C VAL A 135 1.27 -20.35 -2.69
N PHE A 136 0.00 -20.32 -2.40
CA PHE A 136 -1.06 -20.01 -3.35
C PHE A 136 -1.78 -18.74 -2.90
N ALA A 137 -1.77 -17.72 -3.75
CA ALA A 137 -2.43 -16.45 -3.54
C ALA A 137 -3.47 -16.23 -4.66
N PRO A 138 -4.76 -16.37 -4.39
CA PRO A 138 -5.79 -16.08 -5.37
C PRO A 138 -5.86 -14.58 -5.62
N SER A 139 -6.08 -14.17 -6.86
CA SER A 139 -6.32 -12.78 -7.20
C SER A 139 -7.69 -12.32 -6.68
N LEU A 140 -7.71 -11.22 -5.94
CA LEU A 140 -8.92 -10.66 -5.35
C LEU A 140 -9.19 -9.26 -5.92
N PRO A 141 -10.47 -8.84 -6.05
CA PRO A 141 -10.82 -7.54 -6.59
C PRO A 141 -10.43 -6.42 -5.62
N ILE A 142 -9.92 -5.33 -6.16
CA ILE A 142 -9.65 -4.09 -5.44
C ILE A 142 -10.84 -3.16 -5.62
N SER A 143 -11.42 -2.68 -4.53
CA SER A 143 -12.39 -1.60 -4.54
C SER A 143 -11.64 -0.27 -4.46
N HIS A 144 -12.04 0.69 -5.27
CA HIS A 144 -11.49 2.03 -5.23
C HIS A 144 -12.60 3.07 -5.41
N ASP A 145 -12.49 4.12 -4.63
CA ASP A 145 -13.35 5.29 -4.69
C ASP A 145 -12.49 6.47 -5.11
N ASN A 146 -12.95 7.22 -6.10
CA ASN A 146 -12.26 8.36 -6.63
C ASN A 146 -13.09 9.62 -6.42
N THR A 147 -12.48 10.66 -5.89
CA THR A 147 -13.08 11.98 -5.70
C THR A 147 -12.26 13.01 -6.44
N LEU A 148 -12.90 13.80 -7.29
CA LEU A 148 -12.30 14.93 -7.98
C LEU A 148 -12.85 16.22 -7.37
N THR A 149 -11.99 17.06 -6.84
CA THR A 149 -12.34 18.38 -6.31
C THR A 149 -11.66 19.43 -7.16
N TYR A 150 -12.46 20.35 -7.70
CA TYR A 150 -11.99 21.55 -8.37
C TYR A 150 -12.23 22.77 -7.48
N SER A 151 -11.20 23.55 -7.24
CA SER A 151 -11.31 24.80 -6.48
C SER A 151 -10.69 25.94 -7.28
N ASN A 152 -11.43 27.03 -7.42
CA ASN A 152 -10.94 28.27 -8.00
C ASN A 152 -11.13 29.40 -6.98
N SER A 153 -10.36 30.48 -7.07
CA SER A 153 -10.36 31.61 -6.13
C SER A 153 -11.74 32.28 -5.91
N SER A 154 -12.74 31.96 -6.73
CA SER A 154 -14.10 32.52 -6.65
C SER A 154 -15.19 31.51 -6.32
N THR A 155 -14.94 30.22 -6.41
CA THR A 155 -15.96 29.17 -6.19
C THR A 155 -15.28 27.84 -5.90
N SER A 156 -15.61 27.20 -4.78
CA SER A 156 -15.26 25.81 -4.56
C SER A 156 -16.45 24.93 -4.92
N GLU A 157 -16.36 24.23 -6.01
CA GLU A 157 -17.39 23.29 -6.45
C GLU A 157 -16.84 21.87 -6.33
N ASN A 158 -17.44 21.08 -5.45
CA ASN A 158 -17.15 19.66 -5.36
C ASN A 158 -17.89 18.95 -6.50
N LEU A 159 -17.18 18.64 -7.55
CA LEU A 159 -17.68 17.74 -8.58
C LEU A 159 -17.55 16.30 -8.07
N ASP A 160 -18.46 15.91 -7.19
CA ASP A 160 -18.59 14.54 -6.72
C ASP A 160 -19.08 13.65 -7.89
N LYS A 161 -18.17 13.07 -8.62
CA LYS A 161 -18.43 11.93 -9.51
C LYS A 161 -17.77 10.72 -8.88
N GLY A 162 -18.42 10.15 -7.89
CA GLY A 162 -18.09 8.84 -7.36
C GLY A 162 -18.21 7.78 -8.45
N TYR A 163 -17.11 7.47 -9.12
CA TYR A 163 -17.01 6.30 -9.98
C TYR A 163 -16.58 5.12 -9.11
N HIS A 164 -17.52 4.27 -8.74
CA HIS A 164 -17.22 2.96 -8.20
C HIS A 164 -16.75 2.06 -9.34
N SER A 165 -15.47 1.84 -9.48
CA SER A 165 -14.92 0.87 -10.42
C SER A 165 -14.32 -0.32 -9.66
N ARG A 166 -14.72 -1.52 -10.08
CA ARG A 166 -14.36 -2.80 -9.47
C ARG A 166 -13.60 -3.65 -10.48
N THR A 167 -12.39 -3.25 -10.87
CA THR A 167 -11.71 -3.93 -11.99
C THR A 167 -10.19 -3.99 -11.90
N GLN A 168 -9.59 -4.12 -10.72
CA GLN A 168 -8.18 -4.51 -10.66
C GLN A 168 -8.01 -5.70 -9.74
N TYR A 169 -7.32 -6.73 -10.24
CA TYR A 169 -6.90 -7.89 -9.46
C TYR A 169 -5.48 -7.65 -8.98
N LEU A 170 -5.20 -7.99 -7.72
CA LEU A 170 -3.83 -8.09 -7.24
C LEU A 170 -3.17 -9.32 -7.91
N PRO A 171 -1.97 -9.17 -8.46
CA PRO A 171 -1.20 -10.30 -8.95
C PRO A 171 -0.75 -11.22 -7.82
#